data_29a24e0b13425ef2755e40f2d6404c45
#
_entry.id   29a24e0b13425ef2755e40f2d6404c45
#
_cell.length_a   1.000
_cell.length_b   1.000
_cell.length_c   1.000
_cell.angle_alpha   90.00
_cell.angle_beta   90.00
_cell.angle_gamma   90.00
#
_symmetry.space_group_name_H-M   'P 1'
#
loop_
_entity.id
_entity.type
_entity.pdbx_description
1 polymer ?
#
loop_
_entity_poly.entity_id
_entity_poly.type
_entity_poly.pdbx_seq_one_letter_code
_entity_poly.pdbx_strand_id
1 'polypeptide(L)'
;MMSKESTRLSRLGVLAPAALSACMDASVLAVPAAGAIVSTVLKELSKAFMLKKWFHGIMSAKDAEQLIMEKGRNGSFLVRESLTHPGEYVLSVRVRGRVSHVMIRRQQDKYDVGSGEQFDDLVGLIEHFRSYPMTETSGDVLRLLQPVSGTCLRAKDIDEKVLEMDDIQKPDNKCGFDGEFYSLKFIEDMFVFTANEGAKMENMHKNRYRNIIPYDQTRVVLRRGSDDSHCSDYINANYIRSSRLSDISSSVQSSTESLNSVHSLILHRDSRESLPLVSKSLSDDALREVKKFMKLDKIKGNKRRNIVKDKSYIATQGCLTNTVNDFWRMIWQEDVRVIAMITNEAERGKKKCDRYWPLSGQKEMYGNLLVKSMSETHYEDYLLREFDISDKITCRTIYQYQFTAWPDHSIPAEPDGVLSFIDDINRRMRQNMEEERAPEQNVLCVHCSAGVGRTGTFIVLDMLIDKIKISGFNCDIDVHNTVKLVRSQRRGMVQNKLQYRFIYLALKKYIDNNSRQSRKKIYKSEA
;
A
#
# COMPACT_ATOMS: atom_id res chain seq x y z
N MET A 1 31.93 18.64 -48.96
CA MET A 1 31.10 17.67 -49.65
C MET A 1 30.17 17.10 -48.61
N MET A 2 28.96 17.67 -48.48
CA MET A 2 27.68 17.22 -49.03
C MET A 2 27.33 15.82 -48.49
N SER A 3 26.21 15.49 -47.94
CA SER A 3 24.89 16.15 -47.80
C SER A 3 23.95 15.16 -47.16
N LYS A 4 22.99 15.68 -46.42
CA LYS A 4 21.61 15.17 -46.31
C LYS A 4 21.38 13.71 -45.86
N GLU A 5 20.88 13.58 -44.63
CA GLU A 5 19.57 12.98 -44.39
C GLU A 5 19.10 13.30 -42.98
N SER A 6 18.53 14.46 -42.87
CA SER A 6 17.62 14.87 -41.81
C SER A 6 16.23 14.85 -42.45
N THR A 7 15.27 14.35 -41.77
CA THR A 7 13.82 14.41 -41.97
C THR A 7 13.16 13.05 -42.05
N ARG A 8 12.69 12.62 -40.87
CA ARG A 8 11.37 11.94 -40.70
C ARG A 8 11.20 11.43 -39.28
N LEU A 9 10.87 12.35 -38.38
CA LEU A 9 10.23 12.01 -37.08
C LEU A 9 9.64 13.30 -36.48
N SER A 10 8.68 13.85 -37.22
CA SER A 10 7.81 14.90 -36.69
C SER A 10 6.42 14.66 -37.23
N ARG A 11 5.64 13.89 -36.52
CA ARG A 11 4.16 13.88 -36.54
C ARG A 11 3.63 12.74 -35.69
N LEU A 12 3.63 12.94 -34.38
CA LEU A 12 2.59 12.43 -33.51
C LEU A 12 2.24 13.58 -32.59
N GLY A 13 1.16 14.18 -32.95
CA GLY A 13 0.66 15.44 -32.47
C GLY A 13 0.18 15.37 -31.04
N VAL A 14 0.56 16.39 -30.38
CA VAL A 14 -0.08 17.06 -29.27
C VAL A 14 -1.59 17.17 -29.52
N LEU A 15 -2.38 16.37 -28.82
CA LEU A 15 -3.82 16.56 -28.63
C LEU A 15 -4.16 16.32 -27.18
N ALA A 16 -3.96 17.32 -26.40
CA ALA A 16 -4.74 17.77 -25.25
C ALA A 16 -3.96 18.88 -24.54
N PRO A 17 -4.47 20.08 -24.60
CA PRO A 17 -5.13 20.67 -23.46
C PRO A 17 -6.21 21.69 -23.89
N ALA A 18 -7.26 21.27 -24.56
CA ALA A 18 -8.36 22.17 -24.88
C ALA A 18 -9.66 21.85 -24.12
N ALA A 19 -9.68 20.80 -23.29
CA ALA A 19 -10.87 20.41 -22.53
C ALA A 19 -10.88 20.90 -21.06
N LEU A 20 -9.84 21.57 -20.61
CA LEU A 20 -9.74 22.08 -19.22
C LEU A 20 -9.93 23.59 -19.06
N SER A 21 -10.06 24.33 -20.17
CA SER A 21 -10.28 25.79 -20.12
C SER A 21 -11.75 26.22 -20.19
N ALA A 22 -12.68 25.28 -20.37
CA ALA A 22 -14.11 25.58 -20.47
C ALA A 22 -14.93 25.37 -19.18
N CYS A 23 -14.29 25.11 -18.05
CA CYS A 23 -14.96 24.86 -16.75
C CYS A 23 -14.79 26.00 -15.73
N MET A 24 -14.50 27.23 -16.13
CA MET A 24 -14.43 28.36 -15.17
C MET A 24 -15.62 29.31 -15.19
N ASP A 25 -16.69 28.99 -15.94
CA ASP A 25 -17.93 29.78 -15.88
C ASP A 25 -19.18 28.88 -15.93
N ALA A 26 -19.41 28.13 -14.88
CA ALA A 26 -20.72 27.52 -14.60
C ALA A 26 -20.85 27.13 -13.14
N SER A 27 -21.09 28.11 -12.32
CA SER A 27 -21.76 27.95 -11.04
C SER A 27 -23.21 27.55 -11.29
N VAL A 28 -23.53 26.26 -11.33
CA VAL A 28 -24.85 25.61 -11.22
C VAL A 28 -24.91 24.31 -12.05
N LEU A 29 -24.13 23.27 -11.75
CA LEU A 29 -24.40 21.89 -12.23
C LEU A 29 -23.39 20.86 -11.67
N ALA A 30 -23.17 20.77 -10.35
CA ALA A 30 -22.05 19.96 -9.86
C ALA A 30 -22.37 18.92 -8.77
N VAL A 31 -23.60 18.52 -8.55
CA VAL A 31 -23.89 17.54 -7.47
C VAL A 31 -24.03 16.09 -7.94
N PRO A 32 -24.47 15.74 -9.16
CA PRO A 32 -24.41 14.36 -9.64
C PRO A 32 -23.02 13.88 -10.05
N ALA A 33 -22.11 14.79 -10.43
CA ALA A 33 -20.77 14.44 -10.91
C ALA A 33 -19.84 13.95 -9.79
N ALA A 34 -19.94 14.47 -8.57
CA ALA A 34 -19.07 14.09 -7.47
C ALA A 34 -19.33 12.63 -7.01
N GLY A 35 -20.59 12.21 -6.94
CA GLY A 35 -20.93 10.82 -6.60
C GLY A 35 -20.48 9.82 -7.67
N ALA A 36 -20.58 10.18 -8.95
CA ALA A 36 -20.12 9.37 -10.08
C ALA A 36 -18.59 9.28 -10.10
N ILE A 37 -17.89 10.38 -9.84
CA ILE A 37 -16.41 10.42 -9.77
C ILE A 37 -15.91 9.57 -8.60
N VAL A 38 -16.50 9.70 -7.40
CA VAL A 38 -16.15 8.88 -6.23
C VAL A 38 -16.44 7.39 -6.49
N SER A 39 -17.57 7.05 -7.10
CA SER A 39 -17.90 5.68 -7.49
C SER A 39 -16.92 5.13 -8.53
N THR A 40 -16.51 5.94 -9.50
CA THR A 40 -15.53 5.57 -10.53
C THR A 40 -14.14 5.38 -9.94
N VAL A 41 -13.68 6.27 -9.07
CA VAL A 41 -12.39 6.15 -8.38
C VAL A 41 -12.35 4.95 -7.45
N LEU A 42 -13.43 4.65 -6.74
CA LEU A 42 -13.54 3.44 -5.90
C LEU A 42 -13.57 2.16 -6.73
N LYS A 43 -14.24 2.18 -7.90
CA LYS A 43 -14.20 1.07 -8.86
C LYS A 43 -12.79 0.87 -9.42
N GLU A 44 -12.09 1.93 -9.80
CA GLU A 44 -10.71 1.85 -10.30
C GLU A 44 -9.71 1.39 -9.24
N LEU A 45 -9.83 1.83 -7.99
CA LEU A 45 -9.03 1.34 -6.86
C LEU A 45 -9.30 -0.14 -6.56
N SER A 46 -10.56 -0.55 -6.58
CA SER A 46 -10.97 -1.95 -6.44
C SER A 46 -10.46 -2.81 -7.59
N LYS A 47 -10.55 -2.31 -8.82
CA LYS A 47 -10.05 -2.94 -10.04
C LYS A 47 -8.54 -3.16 -9.98
N ALA A 48 -7.75 -2.12 -9.65
CA ALA A 48 -6.30 -2.24 -9.52
C ALA A 48 -5.87 -3.27 -8.46
N PHE A 49 -6.64 -3.43 -7.38
CA PHE A 49 -6.36 -4.41 -6.34
C PHE A 49 -6.67 -5.86 -6.76
N MET A 50 -7.75 -6.07 -7.53
CA MET A 50 -8.15 -7.39 -8.03
C MET A 50 -7.18 -7.94 -9.08
N LEU A 51 -6.69 -7.10 -10.00
CA LEU A 51 -5.66 -7.44 -10.98
C LEU A 51 -4.43 -8.10 -10.33
N LYS A 52 -4.07 -7.66 -9.12
CA LYS A 52 -2.85 -8.10 -8.41
C LYS A 52 -2.88 -9.53 -7.93
N LYS A 53 -4.04 -10.12 -7.68
CA LYS A 53 -4.12 -11.47 -7.09
C LYS A 53 -4.24 -12.58 -8.12
N TRP A 54 -4.87 -12.33 -9.24
CA TRP A 54 -5.16 -13.36 -10.23
C TRP A 54 -4.40 -13.18 -11.55
N PHE A 55 -3.71 -12.05 -11.77
CA PHE A 55 -2.95 -11.82 -12.99
C PHE A 55 -1.49 -12.27 -12.83
N HIS A 56 -1.06 -13.17 -13.72
CA HIS A 56 0.26 -13.80 -13.65
C HIS A 56 1.21 -13.42 -14.79
N GLY A 57 0.81 -12.46 -15.67
CA GLY A 57 1.63 -12.10 -16.83
C GLY A 57 1.85 -13.28 -17.77
N ILE A 58 3.03 -13.37 -18.35
CA ILE A 58 3.41 -14.45 -19.27
C ILE A 58 3.62 -15.75 -18.51
N MET A 59 2.79 -16.76 -18.80
CA MET A 59 2.83 -18.08 -18.17
C MET A 59 2.36 -19.15 -19.16
N SER A 60 2.97 -20.34 -19.16
CA SER A 60 2.52 -21.46 -19.99
C SER A 60 1.19 -22.06 -19.47
N ALA A 61 0.45 -22.77 -20.33
CA ALA A 61 -0.75 -23.49 -19.91
C ALA A 61 -0.40 -24.55 -18.85
N LYS A 62 0.69 -25.28 -19.06
CA LYS A 62 1.17 -26.32 -18.15
C LYS A 62 1.51 -25.78 -16.75
N ASP A 63 2.22 -24.63 -16.69
CA ASP A 63 2.55 -24.01 -15.41
C ASP A 63 1.30 -23.48 -14.68
N ALA A 64 0.33 -22.95 -15.44
CA ALA A 64 -0.94 -22.52 -14.90
C ALA A 64 -1.77 -23.69 -14.35
N GLU A 65 -1.82 -24.81 -15.07
CA GLU A 65 -2.47 -26.05 -14.61
C GLU A 65 -1.81 -26.56 -13.33
N GLN A 66 -0.49 -26.70 -13.36
CA GLN A 66 0.26 -27.16 -12.19
C GLN A 66 0.00 -26.28 -10.97
N LEU A 67 0.12 -24.96 -11.12
CA LEU A 67 -0.11 -24.00 -10.04
C LEU A 67 -1.53 -24.10 -9.47
N ILE A 68 -2.54 -24.15 -10.35
CA ILE A 68 -3.95 -24.26 -9.93
C ILE A 68 -4.24 -25.61 -9.27
N MET A 69 -3.65 -26.69 -9.77
CA MET A 69 -3.86 -28.02 -9.21
C MET A 69 -3.18 -28.18 -7.84
N GLU A 70 -1.99 -27.63 -7.66
CA GLU A 70 -1.24 -27.70 -6.41
C GLU A 70 -1.82 -26.79 -5.32
N LYS A 71 -2.10 -25.51 -5.66
CA LYS A 71 -2.47 -24.48 -4.67
C LYS A 71 -3.97 -24.13 -4.65
N GLY A 72 -4.71 -24.53 -5.69
CA GLY A 72 -6.13 -24.16 -5.84
C GLY A 72 -7.08 -25.27 -5.41
N ARG A 73 -8.36 -24.92 -5.38
CA ARG A 73 -9.52 -25.79 -5.21
C ARG A 73 -10.56 -25.51 -6.30
N ASN A 74 -11.63 -26.27 -6.39
CA ASN A 74 -12.71 -25.99 -7.36
C ASN A 74 -13.17 -24.52 -7.25
N GLY A 75 -13.21 -23.83 -8.39
CA GLY A 75 -13.48 -22.39 -8.48
C GLY A 75 -12.24 -21.49 -8.29
N SER A 76 -11.07 -22.07 -8.04
CA SER A 76 -9.82 -21.31 -8.09
C SER A 76 -9.44 -20.96 -9.53
N PHE A 77 -8.94 -19.74 -9.75
CA PHE A 77 -8.67 -19.23 -11.08
C PHE A 77 -7.45 -18.30 -11.12
N LEU A 78 -6.88 -18.14 -12.30
CA LEU A 78 -5.89 -17.12 -12.63
C LEU A 78 -6.07 -16.64 -14.08
N VAL A 79 -5.51 -15.49 -14.39
CA VAL A 79 -5.41 -14.96 -15.75
C VAL A 79 -3.94 -14.78 -16.12
N ARG A 80 -3.57 -15.22 -17.30
CA ARG A 80 -2.22 -15.13 -17.84
C ARG A 80 -2.23 -14.56 -19.25
N GLU A 81 -1.11 -14.02 -19.70
CA GLU A 81 -0.93 -13.67 -21.12
C GLU A 81 -0.79 -14.95 -21.96
N SER A 82 -1.35 -14.91 -23.16
CA SER A 82 -1.23 -15.99 -24.13
C SER A 82 0.17 -16.00 -24.74
N LEU A 83 0.87 -17.15 -24.68
CA LEU A 83 2.15 -17.32 -25.38
C LEU A 83 1.99 -17.48 -26.90
N THR A 84 0.82 -17.93 -27.33
CA THR A 84 0.53 -18.19 -28.76
C THR A 84 -0.10 -17.02 -29.48
N HIS A 85 -0.75 -16.13 -28.74
CA HIS A 85 -1.44 -14.94 -29.27
C HIS A 85 -1.03 -13.71 -28.44
N PRO A 86 0.05 -13.03 -28.80
CA PRO A 86 0.51 -11.85 -28.07
C PRO A 86 -0.56 -10.77 -27.97
N GLY A 87 -0.78 -10.22 -26.76
CA GLY A 87 -1.81 -9.22 -26.48
C GLY A 87 -3.19 -9.79 -26.13
N GLU A 88 -3.37 -11.09 -26.21
CA GLU A 88 -4.54 -11.80 -25.68
C GLU A 88 -4.23 -12.47 -24.35
N TYR A 89 -5.29 -12.82 -23.62
CA TYR A 89 -5.16 -13.43 -22.29
C TYR A 89 -5.89 -14.75 -22.23
N VAL A 90 -5.57 -15.56 -21.19
CA VAL A 90 -6.23 -16.83 -20.92
C VAL A 90 -6.65 -16.86 -19.45
N LEU A 91 -7.93 -17.05 -19.23
CA LEU A 91 -8.49 -17.34 -17.91
C LEU A 91 -8.42 -18.87 -17.70
N SER A 92 -7.73 -19.28 -16.65
CA SER A 92 -7.59 -20.70 -16.25
C SER A 92 -8.36 -20.92 -14.96
N VAL A 93 -9.27 -21.89 -14.93
CA VAL A 93 -10.20 -22.13 -13.81
C VAL A 93 -10.22 -23.61 -13.45
N ARG A 94 -10.12 -23.94 -12.16
CA ARG A 94 -10.29 -25.33 -11.68
C ARG A 94 -11.76 -25.69 -11.55
N VAL A 95 -12.17 -26.74 -12.27
CA VAL A 95 -13.53 -27.27 -12.26
C VAL A 95 -13.49 -28.80 -12.23
N ARG A 96 -14.22 -29.41 -11.30
CA ARG A 96 -14.32 -30.89 -11.18
C ARG A 96 -12.99 -31.66 -11.26
N GLY A 97 -11.92 -31.11 -10.65
CA GLY A 97 -10.60 -31.74 -10.60
C GLY A 97 -9.74 -31.57 -11.86
N ARG A 98 -10.18 -30.83 -12.86
CA ARG A 98 -9.40 -30.41 -14.04
C ARG A 98 -9.29 -28.90 -14.12
N VAL A 99 -8.39 -28.38 -14.96
CA VAL A 99 -8.30 -26.95 -15.26
C VAL A 99 -8.88 -26.71 -16.64
N SER A 100 -9.80 -25.78 -16.72
CA SER A 100 -10.37 -25.27 -17.96
C SER A 100 -9.71 -23.94 -18.33
N HIS A 101 -9.47 -23.74 -19.64
CA HIS A 101 -8.83 -22.55 -20.19
C HIS A 101 -9.81 -21.84 -21.12
N VAL A 102 -10.11 -20.57 -20.79
CA VAL A 102 -10.98 -19.71 -21.59
C VAL A 102 -10.12 -18.60 -22.19
N MET A 103 -10.10 -18.49 -23.51
CA MET A 103 -9.41 -17.41 -24.21
C MET A 103 -10.13 -16.10 -23.99
N ILE A 104 -9.41 -15.06 -23.62
CA ILE A 104 -9.88 -13.69 -23.54
C ILE A 104 -9.26 -12.92 -24.70
N ARG A 105 -10.06 -12.60 -25.70
CA ARG A 105 -9.66 -11.87 -26.90
C ARG A 105 -9.69 -10.37 -26.64
N ARG A 106 -8.83 -9.63 -27.35
CA ARG A 106 -8.84 -8.17 -27.35
C ARG A 106 -9.14 -7.66 -28.75
N GLN A 107 -10.30 -7.05 -28.95
CA GLN A 107 -10.73 -6.46 -30.22
C GLN A 107 -11.19 -5.03 -29.99
N GLN A 108 -10.67 -4.07 -30.78
CA GLN A 108 -11.02 -2.65 -30.69
C GLN A 108 -10.96 -2.10 -29.24
N ASP A 109 -9.87 -2.46 -28.53
CA ASP A 109 -9.62 -2.11 -27.12
C ASP A 109 -10.66 -2.64 -26.12
N LYS A 110 -11.50 -3.60 -26.52
CA LYS A 110 -12.42 -4.32 -25.65
C LYS A 110 -12.02 -5.78 -25.47
N TYR A 111 -12.41 -6.35 -24.34
CA TYR A 111 -12.15 -7.74 -23.99
C TYR A 111 -13.41 -8.57 -24.06
N ASP A 112 -13.33 -9.77 -24.62
CA ASP A 112 -14.42 -10.73 -24.66
C ASP A 112 -13.93 -12.17 -24.52
N VAL A 113 -14.84 -13.07 -24.12
CA VAL A 113 -14.58 -14.52 -24.02
C VAL A 113 -15.36 -15.35 -25.07
N GLY A 114 -15.92 -14.67 -26.08
CA GLY A 114 -16.76 -15.30 -27.10
C GLY A 114 -18.24 -15.45 -26.69
N SER A 115 -18.66 -14.83 -25.59
CA SER A 115 -20.08 -14.83 -25.14
C SER A 115 -20.94 -13.76 -25.82
N GLY A 116 -20.35 -12.89 -26.61
CA GLY A 116 -20.99 -11.71 -27.21
C GLY A 116 -20.99 -10.47 -26.30
N GLU A 117 -20.58 -10.60 -25.06
CA GLU A 117 -20.41 -9.49 -24.13
C GLU A 117 -19.01 -8.91 -24.21
N GLN A 118 -18.90 -7.58 -24.26
CA GLN A 118 -17.63 -6.86 -24.37
C GLN A 118 -17.37 -6.00 -23.14
N PHE A 119 -16.12 -5.98 -22.69
CA PHE A 119 -15.68 -5.29 -21.47
C PHE A 119 -14.54 -4.31 -21.80
N ASP A 120 -14.55 -3.15 -21.15
CA ASP A 120 -13.52 -2.11 -21.34
C ASP A 120 -12.16 -2.52 -20.74
N ASP A 121 -12.17 -3.41 -19.75
CA ASP A 121 -10.96 -3.91 -19.09
C ASP A 121 -11.14 -5.34 -18.54
N LEU A 122 -10.00 -5.99 -18.27
CA LEU A 122 -9.98 -7.37 -17.73
C LEU A 122 -10.65 -7.49 -16.36
N VAL A 123 -10.70 -6.42 -15.60
CA VAL A 123 -11.29 -6.44 -14.26
C VAL A 123 -12.81 -6.48 -14.34
N GLY A 124 -13.38 -5.62 -15.20
CA GLY A 124 -14.81 -5.64 -15.47
C GLY A 124 -15.27 -7.02 -15.97
N LEU A 125 -14.47 -7.64 -16.85
CA LEU A 125 -14.72 -9.00 -17.33
C LEU A 125 -14.69 -10.01 -16.18
N ILE A 126 -13.67 -10.01 -15.34
CA ILE A 126 -13.56 -10.98 -14.23
C ILE A 126 -14.65 -10.75 -13.18
N GLU A 127 -14.97 -9.51 -12.82
CA GLU A 127 -16.05 -9.21 -11.86
C GLU A 127 -17.42 -9.63 -12.38
N HIS A 128 -17.67 -9.43 -13.68
CA HIS A 128 -18.89 -9.91 -14.33
C HIS A 128 -19.00 -11.42 -14.17
N PHE A 129 -17.99 -12.21 -14.58
CA PHE A 129 -18.04 -13.67 -14.50
C PHE A 129 -17.88 -14.25 -13.09
N ARG A 130 -17.50 -13.46 -12.11
CA ARG A 130 -17.66 -13.83 -10.70
C ARG A 130 -19.11 -13.79 -10.25
N SER A 131 -19.87 -12.84 -10.76
CA SER A 131 -21.28 -12.66 -10.44
C SER A 131 -22.19 -13.54 -11.31
N TYR A 132 -21.82 -13.70 -12.58
CA TYR A 132 -22.55 -14.45 -13.60
C TYR A 132 -21.65 -15.55 -14.19
N PRO A 133 -21.64 -16.76 -13.59
CA PRO A 133 -20.72 -17.83 -14.02
C PRO A 133 -20.89 -18.22 -15.48
N MET A 134 -19.77 -18.49 -16.15
CA MET A 134 -19.75 -19.01 -17.51
C MET A 134 -20.14 -20.49 -17.56
N THR A 135 -20.76 -20.92 -18.67
CA THR A 135 -21.02 -22.34 -18.95
C THR A 135 -20.19 -22.75 -20.16
N GLU A 136 -19.38 -23.78 -20.03
CA GLU A 136 -18.65 -24.38 -21.15
C GLU A 136 -19.56 -25.16 -22.08
N THR A 137 -19.09 -25.43 -23.29
CA THR A 137 -19.76 -26.34 -24.25
C THR A 137 -19.95 -27.75 -23.69
N SER A 138 -19.12 -28.17 -22.75
CA SER A 138 -19.25 -29.43 -21.99
C SER A 138 -20.42 -29.44 -20.98
N GLY A 139 -21.05 -28.30 -20.74
CA GLY A 139 -22.08 -28.12 -19.70
C GLY A 139 -21.52 -27.83 -18.31
N ASP A 140 -20.20 -27.73 -18.15
CA ASP A 140 -19.59 -27.40 -16.87
C ASP A 140 -19.71 -25.89 -16.58
N VAL A 141 -20.09 -25.57 -15.34
CA VAL A 141 -20.22 -24.19 -14.89
C VAL A 141 -18.90 -23.72 -14.26
N LEU A 142 -18.26 -22.74 -14.88
CA LEU A 142 -17.03 -22.11 -14.42
C LEU A 142 -17.34 -21.00 -13.42
N ARG A 143 -17.12 -21.26 -12.14
CA ARG A 143 -17.30 -20.28 -11.06
C ARG A 143 -15.96 -19.67 -10.65
N LEU A 144 -15.81 -18.35 -10.72
CA LEU A 144 -14.61 -17.65 -10.33
C LEU A 144 -14.69 -17.29 -8.82
N LEU A 145 -14.33 -18.25 -7.95
CA LEU A 145 -14.49 -18.07 -6.51
C LEU A 145 -13.26 -17.43 -5.86
N GLN A 146 -12.09 -17.94 -6.18
CA GLN A 146 -10.86 -17.61 -5.46
C GLN A 146 -9.66 -17.49 -6.42
N PRO A 147 -8.98 -16.32 -6.45
CA PRO A 147 -7.77 -16.18 -7.24
C PRO A 147 -6.64 -17.04 -6.65
N VAL A 148 -5.85 -17.68 -7.52
CA VAL A 148 -4.62 -18.35 -7.14
C VAL A 148 -3.47 -17.37 -7.29
N SER A 149 -2.62 -17.24 -6.27
CA SER A 149 -1.37 -16.47 -6.34
C SER A 149 -0.18 -17.41 -6.53
N GLY A 150 0.67 -17.13 -7.51
CA GLY A 150 1.89 -17.89 -7.76
C GLY A 150 2.95 -17.72 -6.68
N THR A 151 2.94 -16.58 -6.01
CA THR A 151 3.93 -16.18 -5.02
C THR A 151 3.50 -16.44 -3.56
N CYS A 152 2.26 -16.89 -3.37
CA CYS A 152 1.73 -17.23 -2.05
C CYS A 152 2.32 -18.56 -1.57
N LEU A 153 2.79 -18.60 -0.32
CA LEU A 153 3.33 -19.81 0.33
C LEU A 153 2.89 -19.83 1.80
N ARG A 154 2.88 -21.03 2.41
CA ARG A 154 2.72 -21.10 3.87
C ARG A 154 4.01 -20.66 4.54
N ALA A 155 3.89 -19.90 5.60
CA ALA A 155 5.05 -19.34 6.29
C ALA A 155 6.09 -20.41 6.66
N LYS A 156 5.65 -21.61 7.08
CA LYS A 156 6.54 -22.73 7.42
C LYS A 156 7.35 -23.28 6.23
N ASP A 157 6.89 -23.06 5.00
CA ASP A 157 7.52 -23.61 3.77
C ASP A 157 8.51 -22.58 3.16
N ILE A 158 8.86 -21.51 3.89
CA ILE A 158 9.72 -20.43 3.39
C ILE A 158 11.15 -20.91 3.09
N ASP A 159 11.65 -21.94 3.79
CA ASP A 159 12.99 -22.48 3.58
C ASP A 159 13.11 -23.10 2.19
N GLU A 160 12.13 -23.92 1.80
CA GLU A 160 12.07 -24.52 0.48
C GLU A 160 11.99 -23.45 -0.60
N LYS A 161 11.19 -22.40 -0.35
CA LYS A 161 11.06 -21.28 -1.29
C LYS A 161 12.36 -20.50 -1.46
N VAL A 162 13.10 -20.25 -0.38
CA VAL A 162 14.40 -19.57 -0.45
C VAL A 162 15.40 -20.40 -1.26
N LEU A 163 15.47 -21.72 -1.03
CA LEU A 163 16.34 -22.61 -1.79
C LEU A 163 15.97 -22.65 -3.28
N GLU A 164 14.68 -22.76 -3.61
CA GLU A 164 14.18 -22.67 -4.99
C GLU A 164 14.57 -21.37 -5.69
N MET A 165 14.47 -20.26 -4.96
CA MET A 165 14.73 -18.91 -5.49
C MET A 165 16.22 -18.60 -5.62
N ASP A 166 17.10 -19.21 -4.82
CA ASP A 166 18.55 -19.08 -4.91
C ASP A 166 19.17 -20.03 -5.95
N ASP A 167 18.41 -21.02 -6.45
CA ASP A 167 18.90 -21.96 -7.46
C ASP A 167 19.15 -21.27 -8.82
N ILE A 168 20.43 -21.23 -9.22
CA ILE A 168 20.93 -20.57 -10.44
C ILE A 168 20.82 -21.49 -11.67
N GLN A 169 20.44 -22.77 -11.52
CA GLN A 169 20.46 -23.77 -12.60
C GLN A 169 19.30 -23.64 -13.61
N LYS A 170 18.52 -22.56 -13.55
CA LYS A 170 17.50 -22.29 -14.58
C LYS A 170 18.16 -21.88 -15.90
N PRO A 171 17.61 -22.29 -17.07
CA PRO A 171 18.23 -22.08 -18.39
C PRO A 171 18.61 -20.62 -18.70
N ASP A 172 17.95 -19.65 -18.07
CA ASP A 172 18.13 -18.23 -18.29
C ASP A 172 19.23 -17.60 -17.41
N ASN A 173 19.93 -18.37 -16.59
CA ASN A 173 20.95 -17.90 -15.65
C ASN A 173 20.45 -16.77 -14.70
N LYS A 174 19.13 -16.66 -14.49
CA LYS A 174 18.49 -15.68 -13.60
C LYS A 174 18.00 -16.38 -12.35
N CYS A 175 18.48 -15.90 -11.19
CA CYS A 175 17.96 -16.28 -9.89
C CYS A 175 16.44 -16.00 -9.82
N GLY A 176 15.67 -16.87 -9.18
CA GLY A 176 14.22 -16.74 -9.04
C GLY A 176 13.81 -15.41 -8.40
N PHE A 177 14.63 -14.86 -7.47
CA PHE A 177 14.44 -13.53 -6.89
C PHE A 177 14.52 -12.41 -7.94
N ASP A 178 15.36 -12.53 -8.94
CA ASP A 178 15.46 -11.54 -10.02
C ASP A 178 14.17 -11.51 -10.83
N GLY A 179 13.63 -12.66 -11.20
CA GLY A 179 12.39 -12.77 -11.96
C GLY A 179 11.20 -12.18 -11.20
N GLU A 180 11.00 -12.57 -9.93
CA GLU A 180 9.94 -12.01 -9.11
C GLU A 180 10.10 -10.49 -8.91
N PHE A 181 11.30 -10.01 -8.62
CA PHE A 181 11.54 -8.58 -8.41
C PHE A 181 11.31 -7.76 -9.69
N TYR A 182 11.75 -8.25 -10.86
CA TYR A 182 11.50 -7.57 -12.13
C TYR A 182 10.01 -7.51 -12.50
N SER A 183 9.23 -8.52 -12.16
CA SER A 183 7.78 -8.50 -12.40
C SER A 183 7.07 -7.38 -11.63
N LEU A 184 7.62 -6.96 -10.47
CA LEU A 184 7.11 -5.83 -9.69
C LEU A 184 7.19 -4.51 -10.45
N LYS A 185 8.22 -4.30 -11.30
CA LYS A 185 8.38 -3.09 -12.09
C LYS A 185 7.31 -2.98 -13.16
N PHE A 186 7.07 -4.08 -13.88
CA PHE A 186 6.03 -4.13 -14.92
C PHE A 186 4.65 -3.75 -14.37
N ILE A 187 4.32 -4.22 -13.15
CA ILE A 187 3.04 -3.93 -12.51
C ILE A 187 2.97 -2.48 -12.01
N GLU A 188 4.10 -1.91 -11.57
CA GLU A 188 4.16 -0.51 -11.14
C GLU A 188 3.86 0.45 -12.31
N ASP A 189 4.30 0.11 -13.51
CA ASP A 189 4.03 0.89 -14.72
C ASP A 189 2.54 0.83 -15.17
N MET A 190 1.78 -0.16 -14.68
CA MET A 190 0.33 -0.25 -14.90
C MET A 190 -0.49 0.64 -13.95
N PHE A 191 0.11 1.20 -12.90
CA PHE A 191 -0.58 2.12 -12.00
C PHE A 191 -0.66 3.52 -12.58
N VAL A 192 -1.87 3.99 -12.85
CA VAL A 192 -2.15 5.37 -13.26
C VAL A 192 -2.36 6.23 -12.00
N PHE A 193 -1.31 6.38 -11.20
CA PHE A 193 -1.36 7.24 -10.01
C PHE A 193 -0.68 8.57 -10.29
N THR A 194 -1.32 9.66 -9.86
CA THR A 194 -0.78 11.01 -10.01
C THR A 194 0.11 11.37 -8.83
N ALA A 195 1.08 12.26 -9.08
CA ALA A 195 1.98 12.83 -8.09
C ALA A 195 2.12 14.34 -8.33
N ASN A 196 1.03 14.99 -8.70
CA ASN A 196 0.99 16.37 -9.17
C ASN A 196 1.35 17.35 -8.06
N GLU A 197 0.88 17.11 -6.81
CA GLU A 197 1.14 18.01 -5.69
C GLU A 197 2.64 18.13 -5.40
N GLY A 198 3.36 17.02 -5.37
CA GLY A 198 4.79 17.04 -5.12
C GLY A 198 5.63 17.54 -6.29
N ALA A 199 5.08 17.55 -7.50
CA ALA A 199 5.72 18.06 -8.70
C ALA A 199 5.54 19.59 -8.88
N LYS A 200 4.66 20.24 -8.12
CA LYS A 200 4.49 21.69 -8.18
C LYS A 200 5.79 22.41 -7.83
N MET A 201 6.08 23.52 -8.52
CA MET A 201 7.31 24.29 -8.31
C MET A 201 7.51 24.72 -6.85
N GLU A 202 6.40 25.09 -6.20
CA GLU A 202 6.39 25.48 -4.78
C GLU A 202 6.74 24.33 -3.81
N ASN A 203 6.61 23.07 -4.23
CA ASN A 203 6.85 21.89 -3.41
C ASN A 203 8.17 21.14 -3.80
N MET A 204 8.75 21.45 -4.96
CA MET A 204 9.94 20.74 -5.45
C MET A 204 11.13 20.79 -4.47
N HIS A 205 11.33 21.94 -3.80
CA HIS A 205 12.40 22.14 -2.83
C HIS A 205 12.21 21.38 -1.52
N LYS A 206 11.02 20.81 -1.30
CA LYS A 206 10.70 19.95 -0.16
C LYS A 206 10.96 18.47 -0.45
N ASN A 207 11.31 18.10 -1.68
CA ASN A 207 11.64 16.72 -2.07
C ASN A 207 13.16 16.52 -2.04
N ARG A 208 13.65 15.59 -1.21
CA ARG A 208 15.08 15.23 -1.14
C ARG A 208 15.58 14.65 -2.46
N TYR A 209 14.72 13.90 -3.17
CA TYR A 209 15.00 13.31 -4.47
C TYR A 209 13.88 13.68 -5.45
N ARG A 210 14.22 14.27 -6.58
CA ARG A 210 13.26 14.79 -7.57
C ARG A 210 12.37 13.72 -8.19
N ASN A 211 12.82 12.47 -8.22
CA ASN A 211 12.10 11.32 -8.79
C ASN A 211 11.35 10.49 -7.75
N ILE A 212 11.40 10.85 -6.48
CA ILE A 212 10.69 10.17 -5.39
C ILE A 212 9.65 11.13 -4.83
N ILE A 213 8.47 11.08 -5.42
CA ILE A 213 7.35 11.98 -5.12
C ILE A 213 6.18 11.14 -4.62
N PRO A 214 5.47 11.55 -3.56
CA PRO A 214 4.31 10.84 -3.05
C PRO A 214 3.15 10.85 -4.05
N TYR A 215 2.39 9.76 -4.11
CA TYR A 215 1.14 9.73 -4.85
C TYR A 215 0.11 10.65 -4.20
N ASP A 216 -0.66 11.39 -5.00
CA ASP A 216 -1.63 12.38 -4.52
C ASP A 216 -2.72 11.74 -3.66
N GLN A 217 -3.20 10.54 -4.01
CA GLN A 217 -4.29 9.85 -3.31
C GLN A 217 -3.91 9.26 -1.95
N THR A 218 -2.61 9.07 -1.68
CA THR A 218 -2.14 8.48 -0.42
C THR A 218 -1.19 9.40 0.35
N ARG A 219 -0.92 10.60 -0.18
CA ARG A 219 -0.04 11.55 0.52
C ARG A 219 -0.62 11.98 1.87
N VAL A 220 0.24 12.26 2.80
CA VAL A 220 -0.13 12.97 4.01
C VAL A 220 -0.39 14.44 3.65
N VAL A 221 -1.55 14.95 4.05
CA VAL A 221 -1.95 16.34 3.86
C VAL A 221 -1.84 17.05 5.20
N LEU A 222 -0.96 18.05 5.30
CA LEU A 222 -0.77 18.80 6.54
C LEU A 222 -1.93 19.80 6.73
N ARG A 223 -2.56 19.77 7.91
CA ARG A 223 -3.61 20.72 8.26
C ARG A 223 -3.00 22.12 8.41
N ARG A 224 -3.67 23.12 7.83
CA ARG A 224 -3.27 24.52 7.99
C ARG A 224 -3.65 24.96 9.40
N GLY A 225 -2.72 25.60 10.13
CA GLY A 225 -3.02 26.25 11.39
C GLY A 225 -3.85 27.52 11.17
N SER A 226 -4.63 27.94 12.16
CA SER A 226 -5.46 29.17 12.10
C SER A 226 -4.65 30.44 11.84
N ASP A 227 -3.37 30.45 12.22
CA ASP A 227 -2.49 31.63 12.14
C ASP A 227 -1.52 31.60 10.95
N ASP A 228 -1.49 30.50 10.14
CA ASP A 228 -0.46 30.28 9.12
C ASP A 228 -1.07 30.26 7.69
N SER A 229 -1.44 31.45 7.21
CA SER A 229 -1.90 31.64 5.82
C SER A 229 -0.85 31.27 4.75
N HIS A 230 0.42 31.11 5.12
CA HIS A 230 1.54 30.85 4.23
C HIS A 230 2.10 29.41 4.30
N CYS A 231 1.63 28.57 5.22
CA CYS A 231 2.12 27.19 5.32
C CYS A 231 1.50 26.27 4.26
N SER A 232 2.37 25.64 3.47
CA SER A 232 2.00 24.59 2.53
C SER A 232 1.41 23.36 3.26
N ASP A 233 0.45 22.68 2.64
CA ASP A 233 -0.10 21.41 3.11
C ASP A 233 0.75 20.20 2.70
N TYR A 234 1.88 20.44 2.03
CA TYR A 234 2.71 19.41 1.41
C TYR A 234 3.85 18.94 2.31
N ILE A 235 3.97 17.63 2.41
CA ILE A 235 5.14 16.91 2.92
C ILE A 235 5.36 15.66 2.05
N ASN A 236 6.63 15.25 1.82
CA ASN A 236 6.94 14.02 1.10
C ASN A 236 6.74 12.80 1.99
N ALA A 237 5.49 12.41 2.18
CA ALA A 237 5.04 11.28 3.00
C ALA A 237 3.77 10.66 2.44
N ASN A 238 3.61 9.34 2.60
CA ASN A 238 2.40 8.60 2.23
C ASN A 238 1.92 7.73 3.39
N TYR A 239 0.61 7.58 3.53
CA TYR A 239 0.02 6.52 4.36
C TYR A 239 0.22 5.18 3.69
N ILE A 240 0.61 4.17 4.48
CA ILE A 240 0.72 2.77 4.06
C ILE A 240 -0.14 1.94 5.01
N ARG A 241 -1.09 1.19 4.45
CA ARG A 241 -2.04 0.37 5.21
C ARG A 241 -2.04 -1.05 4.68
N SER A 242 -2.14 -2.03 5.58
CA SER A 242 -2.47 -3.40 5.22
C SER A 242 -3.97 -3.43 4.92
N SER A 243 -4.38 -3.49 3.64
CA SER A 243 -5.79 -3.44 3.29
C SER A 243 -6.56 -4.62 3.88
N ARG A 244 -7.42 -4.37 4.85
CA ARG A 244 -8.68 -5.09 5.01
C ARG A 244 -9.73 -4.33 4.20
N LEU A 245 -10.54 -5.03 3.42
CA LEU A 245 -11.63 -4.45 2.63
C LEU A 245 -12.64 -3.62 3.45
N SER A 246 -12.61 -3.69 4.78
CA SER A 246 -13.41 -2.91 5.71
C SER A 246 -13.05 -1.42 5.77
N ASP A 247 -11.80 -1.03 5.43
CA ASP A 247 -11.33 0.34 5.65
C ASP A 247 -11.68 1.30 4.51
N ILE A 248 -12.03 0.76 3.35
CA ILE A 248 -12.54 1.57 2.23
C ILE A 248 -13.93 2.14 2.57
N SER A 249 -14.75 1.41 3.35
CA SER A 249 -16.07 1.88 3.78
C SER A 249 -15.98 3.03 4.81
N SER A 250 -14.97 3.05 5.69
CA SER A 250 -14.81 4.09 6.71
C SER A 250 -14.26 5.40 6.12
N SER A 251 -13.36 5.33 5.13
CA SER A 251 -12.86 6.53 4.44
C SER A 251 -13.93 7.18 3.55
N VAL A 252 -14.85 6.37 3.01
CA VAL A 252 -16.05 6.85 2.28
C VAL A 252 -17.02 7.52 3.24
N GLN A 253 -17.16 7.00 4.46
CA GLN A 253 -18.05 7.57 5.47
C GLN A 253 -17.57 8.95 5.96
N SER A 254 -16.26 9.16 6.16
CA SER A 254 -15.67 10.47 6.49
C SER A 254 -15.80 11.47 5.33
N SER A 255 -15.72 10.99 4.08
CA SER A 255 -15.93 11.83 2.89
C SER A 255 -17.40 12.20 2.69
N THR A 256 -18.35 11.30 3.04
CA THR A 256 -19.79 11.59 3.01
C THR A 256 -20.23 12.49 4.16
N GLU A 257 -19.60 12.40 5.32
CA GLU A 257 -19.85 13.33 6.44
C GLU A 257 -19.35 14.75 6.10
N SER A 258 -18.22 14.90 5.42
CA SER A 258 -17.73 16.17 4.87
C SER A 258 -18.68 16.73 3.81
N LEU A 259 -19.26 15.87 2.95
CA LEU A 259 -20.27 16.26 1.95
C LEU A 259 -21.60 16.65 2.60
N ASN A 260 -22.00 15.98 3.69
CA ASN A 260 -23.21 16.31 4.44
C ASN A 260 -23.06 17.64 5.21
N SER A 261 -21.85 17.97 5.69
CA SER A 261 -21.57 19.27 6.31
C SER A 261 -21.61 20.41 5.28
N VAL A 262 -21.14 20.18 4.05
CA VAL A 262 -21.28 21.13 2.93
C VAL A 262 -22.75 21.27 2.51
N HIS A 263 -23.52 20.17 2.50
CA HIS A 263 -24.95 20.19 2.21
C HIS A 263 -25.76 20.97 3.28
N SER A 264 -25.38 20.85 4.56
CA SER A 264 -26.00 21.60 5.66
C SER A 264 -25.66 23.10 5.57
N LEU A 265 -24.46 23.47 5.12
CA LEU A 265 -24.06 24.87 4.90
C LEU A 265 -24.77 25.51 3.69
N ILE A 266 -25.17 24.71 2.70
CA ILE A 266 -25.95 25.19 1.54
C ILE A 266 -27.41 25.38 1.92
N LEU A 267 -27.96 24.61 2.86
CA LEU A 267 -29.35 24.71 3.30
C LEU A 267 -29.62 25.88 4.27
N HIS A 268 -28.59 26.54 4.82
CA HIS A 268 -28.72 27.70 5.69
C HIS A 268 -28.58 29.06 4.99
N ARG A 269 -28.48 29.07 3.65
CA ARG A 269 -28.49 30.31 2.88
C ARG A 269 -29.71 30.37 1.98
N ASP A 270 -30.59 31.30 2.32
CA ASP A 270 -31.72 31.83 1.55
C ASP A 270 -33.06 31.03 1.56
N SER A 271 -33.81 31.38 2.59
CA SER A 271 -35.28 31.48 2.50
C SER A 271 -35.67 32.74 1.68
N ARG A 272 -35.87 32.57 0.39
CA ARG A 272 -36.77 33.33 -0.51
C ARG A 272 -36.35 33.12 -1.96
N GLU A 273 -37.00 32.16 -2.58
CA GLU A 273 -37.54 32.18 -3.94
C GLU A 273 -37.79 30.77 -4.45
N SER A 274 -39.00 30.57 -4.88
CA SER A 274 -39.60 29.33 -5.33
C SER A 274 -39.07 28.93 -6.72
N LEU A 275 -38.48 27.71 -6.84
CA LEU A 275 -38.40 26.94 -8.08
C LEU A 275 -38.50 25.43 -7.81
N PRO A 276 -39.03 24.62 -8.74
CA PRO A 276 -39.67 23.35 -8.42
C PRO A 276 -38.70 22.18 -8.25
N LEU A 277 -39.09 21.27 -7.38
CA LEU A 277 -38.53 19.98 -7.06
C LEU A 277 -38.08 19.16 -8.27
N VAL A 278 -36.82 18.77 -8.28
CA VAL A 278 -36.38 17.47 -8.81
C VAL A 278 -35.59 16.76 -7.73
N SER A 279 -36.31 16.17 -6.79
CA SER A 279 -35.79 15.12 -5.90
C SER A 279 -36.13 13.78 -6.55
N LYS A 280 -35.15 13.11 -7.17
CA LYS A 280 -35.16 11.66 -7.31
C LYS A 280 -33.80 11.14 -6.87
N SER A 281 -33.75 10.89 -5.58
CA SER A 281 -32.83 10.10 -4.81
C SER A 281 -32.60 8.71 -5.40
N LEU A 282 -31.41 8.18 -5.12
CA LEU A 282 -31.11 6.74 -5.14
C LEU A 282 -32.35 5.94 -4.66
N SER A 283 -32.75 4.92 -5.43
CA SER A 283 -33.89 4.11 -5.11
C SER A 283 -33.76 3.52 -3.70
N ASP A 284 -34.86 3.50 -2.95
CA ASP A 284 -34.93 2.91 -1.60
C ASP A 284 -34.41 1.47 -1.56
N ASP A 285 -34.41 0.76 -2.68
CA ASP A 285 -33.88 -0.58 -2.82
C ASP A 285 -32.33 -0.61 -2.76
N ALA A 286 -31.64 0.37 -3.33
CA ALA A 286 -30.17 0.48 -3.22
C ALA A 286 -29.75 0.81 -1.77
N LEU A 287 -30.53 1.66 -1.09
CA LEU A 287 -30.33 1.95 0.33
C LEU A 287 -30.67 0.76 1.24
N ARG A 288 -31.67 -0.06 0.86
CA ARG A 288 -32.03 -1.30 1.57
C ARG A 288 -30.97 -2.38 1.43
N GLU A 289 -30.41 -2.56 0.23
CA GLU A 289 -29.33 -3.54 0.00
C GLU A 289 -28.05 -3.13 0.74
N VAL A 290 -27.66 -1.87 0.76
CA VAL A 290 -26.53 -1.36 1.55
C VAL A 290 -26.78 -1.57 3.06
N LYS A 291 -27.99 -1.29 3.55
CA LYS A 291 -28.36 -1.53 4.95
C LYS A 291 -28.42 -3.02 5.31
N LYS A 292 -28.79 -3.89 4.36
CA LYS A 292 -28.79 -5.34 4.54
C LYS A 292 -27.37 -5.90 4.60
N PHE A 293 -26.46 -5.38 3.77
CA PHE A 293 -25.03 -5.69 3.81
C PHE A 293 -24.39 -5.27 5.14
N MET A 294 -24.72 -4.07 5.63
CA MET A 294 -24.25 -3.58 6.95
C MET A 294 -24.84 -4.34 8.15
N LYS A 295 -26.02 -4.96 8.02
CA LYS A 295 -26.61 -5.79 9.08
C LYS A 295 -26.01 -7.19 9.18
N LEU A 296 -25.50 -7.77 8.09
CA LEU A 296 -24.89 -9.09 8.09
C LEU A 296 -23.55 -9.12 8.85
N ASP A 297 -22.82 -8.02 8.91
CA ASP A 297 -21.59 -7.92 9.70
C ASP A 297 -21.83 -7.72 11.21
N LYS A 298 -23.02 -7.23 11.61
CA LYS A 298 -23.36 -7.02 13.03
C LYS A 298 -23.83 -8.29 13.77
N ILE A 299 -24.17 -9.38 13.07
CA ILE A 299 -24.74 -10.60 13.69
C ILE A 299 -23.67 -11.61 14.13
N LYS A 300 -22.38 -11.45 13.75
CA LYS A 300 -21.29 -12.39 14.09
C LYS A 300 -20.28 -11.91 15.13
N GLY A 301 -20.58 -10.91 15.95
CA GLY A 301 -19.57 -10.31 16.81
C GLY A 301 -19.96 -9.89 18.22
N ASN A 302 -20.74 -10.67 18.97
CA ASN A 302 -20.91 -10.38 20.40
C ASN A 302 -20.00 -11.26 21.26
N LYS A 303 -18.68 -11.07 21.12
CA LYS A 303 -17.66 -11.29 22.16
C LYS A 303 -16.83 -10.02 22.21
N ARG A 304 -16.76 -9.36 23.38
CA ARG A 304 -15.82 -8.29 23.69
C ARG A 304 -14.39 -8.76 23.36
N ARG A 305 -14.00 -8.67 22.09
CA ARG A 305 -12.60 -8.65 21.69
C ARG A 305 -12.15 -7.22 21.91
N ASN A 306 -11.14 -7.03 22.73
CA ASN A 306 -10.35 -5.80 22.71
C ASN A 306 -10.05 -5.54 21.22
N ILE A 307 -10.64 -4.49 20.66
CA ILE A 307 -10.42 -4.09 19.26
C ILE A 307 -9.01 -3.51 19.28
N VAL A 308 -8.02 -4.36 19.01
CA VAL A 308 -6.67 -3.90 18.72
C VAL A 308 -6.82 -3.09 17.42
N LYS A 309 -6.65 -1.77 17.53
CA LYS A 309 -6.69 -0.87 16.36
C LYS A 309 -5.66 -1.36 15.34
N ASP A 310 -6.08 -1.54 14.09
CA ASP A 310 -5.19 -2.02 13.03
C ASP A 310 -4.00 -1.07 12.87
N LYS A 311 -2.80 -1.64 12.82
CA LYS A 311 -1.56 -0.90 12.63
C LYS A 311 -1.48 -0.31 11.24
N SER A 312 -1.13 0.95 11.15
CA SER A 312 -0.87 1.67 9.91
C SER A 312 0.50 2.36 9.95
N TYR A 313 0.98 2.79 8.80
CA TYR A 313 2.30 3.41 8.70
C TYR A 313 2.22 4.73 7.94
N ILE A 314 3.15 5.62 8.26
CA ILE A 314 3.51 6.76 7.43
C ILE A 314 4.93 6.52 6.92
N ALA A 315 5.07 6.33 5.60
CA ALA A 315 6.37 6.22 4.94
C ALA A 315 6.80 7.59 4.43
N THR A 316 7.94 8.11 4.91
CA THR A 316 8.43 9.45 4.56
C THR A 316 9.92 9.46 4.25
N GLN A 317 10.38 10.51 3.59
CA GLN A 317 11.82 10.75 3.37
C GLN A 317 12.51 11.22 4.66
N GLY A 318 13.84 11.15 4.71
CA GLY A 318 14.65 11.85 5.72
C GLY A 318 14.49 13.37 5.59
N CYS A 319 14.36 14.07 6.72
CA CYS A 319 14.14 15.49 6.75
C CYS A 319 15.22 16.28 6.00
N LEU A 320 14.79 17.32 5.29
CA LEU A 320 15.63 18.43 4.84
C LEU A 320 15.55 19.55 5.86
N THR A 321 16.54 20.45 5.90
CA THR A 321 16.56 21.59 6.82
C THR A 321 15.25 22.40 6.78
N ASN A 322 14.68 22.57 5.59
CA ASN A 322 13.43 23.31 5.37
C ASN A 322 12.15 22.47 5.57
N THR A 323 12.25 21.20 5.93
CA THR A 323 11.07 20.33 6.14
C THR A 323 10.97 19.77 7.57
N VAL A 324 11.87 20.15 8.46
CA VAL A 324 11.87 19.70 9.86
C VAL A 324 10.59 20.13 10.58
N ASN A 325 10.16 21.37 10.40
CA ASN A 325 8.92 21.87 10.99
C ASN A 325 7.69 21.13 10.45
N ASP A 326 7.64 20.86 9.14
CA ASP A 326 6.58 20.10 8.50
C ASP A 326 6.54 18.65 9.03
N PHE A 327 7.72 18.05 9.29
CA PHE A 327 7.82 16.72 9.86
C PHE A 327 7.21 16.64 11.27
N TRP A 328 7.58 17.55 12.17
CA TRP A 328 7.02 17.58 13.52
C TRP A 328 5.52 17.92 13.53
N ARG A 329 5.06 18.79 12.62
CA ARG A 329 3.64 19.07 12.40
C ARG A 329 2.88 17.80 11.98
N MET A 330 3.45 16.97 11.07
CA MET A 330 2.90 15.67 10.70
C MET A 330 2.85 14.71 11.89
N ILE A 331 3.95 14.56 12.64
CA ILE A 331 4.00 13.70 13.82
C ILE A 331 2.93 14.08 14.85
N TRP A 332 2.74 15.37 15.08
CA TRP A 332 1.73 15.89 15.99
C TRP A 332 0.31 15.64 15.48
N GLN A 333 0.04 16.00 14.22
CA GLN A 333 -1.26 15.89 13.57
C GLN A 333 -1.78 14.44 13.52
N GLU A 334 -0.89 13.50 13.23
CA GLU A 334 -1.22 12.07 13.05
C GLU A 334 -1.12 11.27 14.35
N ASP A 335 -0.92 11.95 15.48
CA ASP A 335 -0.75 11.36 16.81
C ASP A 335 0.27 10.21 16.84
N VAL A 336 1.36 10.36 16.08
CA VAL A 336 2.44 9.38 16.00
C VAL A 336 3.20 9.37 17.33
N ARG A 337 3.34 8.17 17.94
CA ARG A 337 4.11 7.98 19.18
C ARG A 337 5.43 7.27 18.97
N VAL A 338 5.63 6.64 17.82
CA VAL A 338 6.85 5.90 17.51
C VAL A 338 7.34 6.27 16.11
N ILE A 339 8.63 6.57 16.01
CA ILE A 339 9.34 6.87 14.76
C ILE A 339 10.43 5.82 14.58
N ALA A 340 10.44 5.14 13.43
CA ALA A 340 11.50 4.22 13.00
C ALA A 340 12.36 4.91 11.92
N MET A 341 13.57 5.33 12.28
CA MET A 341 14.58 5.90 11.40
C MET A 341 15.56 4.83 10.98
N ILE A 342 15.61 4.48 9.69
CA ILE A 342 16.45 3.39 9.16
C ILE A 342 17.60 3.98 8.32
N THR A 343 18.34 4.90 8.89
CA THR A 343 19.50 5.53 8.26
C THR A 343 20.31 6.29 9.31
N ASN A 344 21.58 6.54 9.01
CA ASN A 344 22.36 7.54 9.74
C ASN A 344 22.08 8.93 9.17
N GLU A 345 22.46 9.99 9.87
CA GLU A 345 22.37 11.38 9.38
C GLU A 345 23.22 11.57 8.12
N ALA A 346 24.39 10.94 8.10
CA ALA A 346 25.30 10.90 6.95
C ALA A 346 25.87 9.49 6.75
N GLU A 347 26.06 9.08 5.50
CA GLU A 347 26.66 7.81 5.11
C GLU A 347 27.65 8.07 3.97
N ARG A 348 28.89 7.60 4.10
CA ARG A 348 29.99 7.84 3.14
C ARG A 348 30.13 9.31 2.73
N GLY A 349 30.05 10.21 3.71
CA GLY A 349 30.15 11.65 3.49
C GLY A 349 28.93 12.31 2.82
N LYS A 350 27.87 11.55 2.51
CA LYS A 350 26.64 12.08 1.93
C LYS A 350 25.56 12.21 2.98
N LYS A 351 24.97 13.38 3.11
CA LYS A 351 23.85 13.65 4.00
C LYS A 351 22.62 12.86 3.56
N LYS A 352 22.07 12.05 4.48
CA LYS A 352 20.91 11.19 4.26
C LYS A 352 19.65 11.72 4.92
N CYS A 353 19.80 12.38 6.07
CA CYS A 353 18.72 13.01 6.84
C CYS A 353 19.29 14.19 7.62
N ASP A 354 18.62 15.32 7.61
CA ASP A 354 18.95 16.42 8.50
C ASP A 354 18.45 16.08 9.88
N ARG A 355 19.26 16.42 10.90
CA ARG A 355 18.83 16.23 12.28
C ARG A 355 17.55 17.04 12.54
N TYR A 356 16.54 16.38 13.02
CA TYR A 356 15.25 16.97 13.32
C TYR A 356 14.89 16.91 14.81
N TRP A 357 15.85 16.57 15.66
CA TRP A 357 15.67 16.47 17.12
C TRP A 357 16.74 17.26 17.86
N PRO A 358 16.43 17.80 19.06
CA PRO A 358 17.41 18.50 19.89
C PRO A 358 18.45 17.53 20.46
N LEU A 359 19.63 18.05 20.82
CA LEU A 359 20.66 17.28 21.52
C LEU A 359 20.15 16.80 22.89
N SER A 360 20.78 15.74 23.40
CA SER A 360 20.42 15.15 24.70
C SER A 360 20.35 16.20 25.80
N GLY A 361 19.24 16.21 26.54
CA GLY A 361 18.95 17.17 27.60
C GLY A 361 18.55 18.59 27.13
N GLN A 362 18.55 18.84 25.81
CA GLN A 362 18.15 20.13 25.25
C GLN A 362 16.69 20.13 24.80
N LYS A 363 16.19 21.34 24.54
CA LYS A 363 14.86 21.58 23.96
C LYS A 363 14.96 22.57 22.80
N GLU A 364 14.13 22.41 21.79
CA GLU A 364 14.10 23.24 20.60
C GLU A 364 12.67 23.44 20.10
N MET A 365 12.41 24.61 19.52
CA MET A 365 11.11 24.91 18.90
C MET A 365 11.13 24.54 17.42
N TYR A 366 10.16 23.76 16.98
CA TYR A 366 9.91 23.41 15.59
C TYR A 366 8.53 23.91 15.19
N GLY A 367 8.47 25.09 14.59
CA GLY A 367 7.22 25.81 14.39
C GLY A 367 6.57 26.14 15.75
N ASN A 368 5.36 25.66 15.97
CA ASN A 368 4.60 25.89 17.21
C ASN A 368 4.79 24.77 18.26
N LEU A 369 5.64 23.80 17.99
CA LEU A 369 5.86 22.62 18.84
C LEU A 369 7.21 22.71 19.54
N LEU A 370 7.19 22.57 20.87
CA LEU A 370 8.40 22.42 21.68
C LEU A 370 8.76 20.95 21.77
N VAL A 371 9.95 20.58 21.32
CA VAL A 371 10.50 19.22 21.46
C VAL A 371 11.62 19.26 22.50
N LYS A 372 11.53 18.41 23.48
CA LYS A 372 12.55 18.24 24.55
C LYS A 372 13.12 16.85 24.48
N SER A 373 14.45 16.72 24.44
CA SER A 373 15.12 15.42 24.52
C SER A 373 15.20 14.98 25.97
N MET A 374 14.60 13.82 26.28
CA MET A 374 14.52 13.27 27.63
C MET A 374 15.61 12.26 27.91
N SER A 375 15.80 11.30 26.99
CA SER A 375 16.79 10.24 27.13
C SER A 375 17.32 9.75 25.79
N GLU A 376 18.51 9.16 25.81
CA GLU A 376 19.10 8.43 24.68
C GLU A 376 19.72 7.15 25.23
N THR A 377 19.30 6.01 24.69
CA THR A 377 19.80 4.67 25.05
C THR A 377 20.42 4.00 23.83
N HIS A 378 21.63 3.47 24.01
CA HIS A 378 22.38 2.79 22.95
C HIS A 378 22.19 1.28 23.06
N TYR A 379 21.78 0.67 21.96
CA TYR A 379 21.79 -0.78 21.76
C TYR A 379 22.84 -1.13 20.70
N GLU A 380 23.11 -2.40 20.48
CA GLU A 380 24.14 -2.87 19.55
C GLU A 380 23.93 -2.33 18.12
N ASP A 381 22.70 -2.44 17.58
CA ASP A 381 22.38 -2.10 16.20
C ASP A 381 21.60 -0.79 16.04
N TYR A 382 21.08 -0.21 17.13
CA TYR A 382 20.21 0.96 17.07
C TYR A 382 20.27 1.82 18.34
N LEU A 383 19.76 3.03 18.23
CA LEU A 383 19.58 3.99 19.31
C LEU A 383 18.08 4.16 19.58
N LEU A 384 17.71 4.29 20.85
CA LEU A 384 16.37 4.70 21.28
C LEU A 384 16.46 6.07 21.93
N ARG A 385 15.72 7.05 21.39
CA ARG A 385 15.56 8.38 21.98
C ARG A 385 14.13 8.58 22.41
N GLU A 386 13.97 9.26 23.53
CA GLU A 386 12.68 9.67 24.06
C GLU A 386 12.59 11.19 24.03
N PHE A 387 11.49 11.68 23.51
CA PHE A 387 11.19 13.11 23.41
C PHE A 387 9.84 13.42 24.03
N ASP A 388 9.78 14.52 24.78
CA ASP A 388 8.52 15.16 25.09
C ASP A 388 8.25 16.25 24.03
N ILE A 389 7.12 16.11 23.36
CA ILE A 389 6.64 17.10 22.38
C ILE A 389 5.38 17.77 22.92
N SER A 390 5.35 19.08 22.89
CA SER A 390 4.20 19.85 23.41
C SER A 390 3.85 21.02 22.52
N ASP A 391 2.55 21.28 22.42
CA ASP A 391 2.02 22.59 22.07
C ASP A 391 1.80 23.41 23.36
N LYS A 392 1.03 24.48 23.29
CA LYS A 392 0.74 25.32 24.47
C LYS A 392 -0.17 24.64 25.49
N ILE A 393 -0.85 23.54 25.15
CA ILE A 393 -1.96 22.98 25.92
C ILE A 393 -1.65 21.53 26.33
N THR A 394 -1.09 20.73 25.42
CA THR A 394 -0.91 19.28 25.60
C THR A 394 0.55 18.87 25.45
N CYS A 395 0.91 17.76 26.08
CA CYS A 395 2.23 17.15 25.97
C CYS A 395 2.08 15.66 25.62
N ARG A 396 2.99 15.15 24.77
CA ARG A 396 3.03 13.76 24.34
C ARG A 396 4.46 13.26 24.34
N THR A 397 4.67 12.03 24.74
CA THR A 397 5.97 11.37 24.64
C THR A 397 6.08 10.63 23.29
N ILE A 398 7.21 10.82 22.62
CA ILE A 398 7.55 10.22 21.31
C ILE A 398 8.82 9.40 21.47
N TYR A 399 8.82 8.21 20.92
CA TYR A 399 9.96 7.28 20.91
C TYR A 399 10.54 7.20 19.49
N GLN A 400 11.80 7.60 19.32
CA GLN A 400 12.53 7.47 18.06
C GLN A 400 13.52 6.30 18.18
N TYR A 401 13.31 5.29 17.34
CA TYR A 401 14.22 4.19 17.15
C TYR A 401 15.06 4.46 15.90
N GLN A 402 16.38 4.59 16.04
CA GLN A 402 17.28 4.81 14.91
C GLN A 402 18.16 3.59 14.68
N PHE A 403 17.93 2.85 13.59
CA PHE A 403 18.77 1.72 13.19
C PHE A 403 20.04 2.23 12.50
N THR A 404 21.19 2.00 13.12
CA THR A 404 22.50 2.52 12.70
C THR A 404 23.36 1.50 11.95
N ALA A 405 23.07 0.20 12.12
CA ALA A 405 23.86 -0.91 11.57
C ALA A 405 23.48 -1.28 10.11
N TRP A 406 22.59 -0.53 9.44
CA TRP A 406 22.26 -0.82 8.05
C TRP A 406 23.37 -0.30 7.10
N PRO A 407 24.06 -1.20 6.35
CA PRO A 407 25.15 -0.79 5.49
C PRO A 407 24.67 0.07 4.31
N ASP A 408 25.50 1.07 3.92
CA ASP A 408 25.18 1.91 2.76
C ASP A 408 25.27 1.11 1.46
N HIS A 409 24.26 1.27 0.57
CA HIS A 409 24.12 0.58 -0.71
C HIS A 409 23.98 -0.96 -0.65
N SER A 410 23.77 -1.55 0.53
CA SER A 410 23.64 -2.99 0.72
C SER A 410 22.50 -3.33 1.68
N ILE A 411 22.47 -4.56 2.15
CA ILE A 411 21.59 -5.10 3.17
C ILE A 411 22.43 -5.56 4.37
N PRO A 412 21.87 -5.67 5.58
CA PRO A 412 22.53 -6.33 6.69
C PRO A 412 22.93 -7.77 6.33
N ALA A 413 24.12 -8.20 6.78
CA ALA A 413 24.60 -9.56 6.55
C ALA A 413 23.69 -10.59 7.26
N GLU A 414 23.30 -10.26 8.49
CA GLU A 414 22.39 -11.09 9.29
C GLU A 414 21.10 -10.32 9.62
N PRO A 415 19.95 -10.99 9.60
CA PRO A 415 18.66 -10.35 9.87
C PRO A 415 18.38 -10.06 11.36
N ASP A 416 19.16 -10.66 12.30
CA ASP A 416 18.84 -10.65 13.74
C ASP A 416 18.68 -9.24 14.31
N GLY A 417 19.56 -8.30 13.96
CA GLY A 417 19.47 -6.91 14.41
C GLY A 417 18.19 -6.23 13.94
N VAL A 418 17.78 -6.45 12.67
CA VAL A 418 16.54 -5.89 12.13
C VAL A 418 15.32 -6.53 12.80
N LEU A 419 15.35 -7.83 13.06
CA LEU A 419 14.26 -8.55 13.75
C LEU A 419 14.10 -8.07 15.20
N SER A 420 15.21 -7.87 15.93
CA SER A 420 15.20 -7.32 17.29
C SER A 420 14.65 -5.89 17.30
N PHE A 421 15.07 -5.06 16.34
CA PHE A 421 14.58 -3.70 16.16
C PHE A 421 13.06 -3.65 15.92
N ILE A 422 12.54 -4.52 15.03
CA ILE A 422 11.10 -4.64 14.77
C ILE A 422 10.35 -5.09 16.04
N ASP A 423 10.89 -6.06 16.79
CA ASP A 423 10.21 -6.57 17.98
C ASP A 423 10.12 -5.53 19.09
N ASP A 424 11.19 -4.75 19.30
CA ASP A 424 11.22 -3.67 20.27
C ASP A 424 10.26 -2.54 19.93
N ILE A 425 10.21 -2.11 18.64
CA ILE A 425 9.23 -1.15 18.15
C ILE A 425 7.81 -1.66 18.39
N ASN A 426 7.52 -2.90 18.03
CA ASN A 426 6.20 -3.48 18.21
C ASN A 426 5.80 -3.65 19.67
N ARG A 427 6.76 -3.90 20.56
CA ARG A 427 6.54 -3.93 22.00
C ARG A 427 6.16 -2.54 22.50
N ARG A 428 6.89 -1.50 22.11
CA ARG A 428 6.59 -0.11 22.45
C ARG A 428 5.23 0.33 21.93
N MET A 429 4.91 0.00 20.68
CA MET A 429 3.61 0.31 20.10
C MET A 429 2.45 -0.29 20.89
N ARG A 430 2.57 -1.55 21.33
CA ARG A 430 1.57 -2.19 22.21
C ARG A 430 1.46 -1.49 23.56
N GLN A 431 2.59 -1.17 24.21
CA GLN A 431 2.61 -0.45 25.47
C GLN A 431 1.88 0.89 25.38
N ASN A 432 2.18 1.69 24.33
CA ASN A 432 1.51 2.96 24.12
C ASN A 432 -0.02 2.83 23.94
N MET A 433 -0.49 1.70 23.37
CA MET A 433 -1.93 1.45 23.23
C MET A 433 -2.62 1.00 24.52
N GLU A 434 -1.86 0.60 25.54
CA GLU A 434 -2.35 0.19 26.85
C GLU A 434 -2.32 1.34 27.87
N GLU A 435 -1.70 2.48 27.54
CA GLU A 435 -1.61 3.67 28.39
C GLU A 435 -2.98 4.38 28.52
N GLU A 436 -3.20 5.10 29.63
CA GLU A 436 -4.41 5.89 29.87
C GLU A 436 -4.67 6.93 28.75
N ARG A 437 -3.60 7.47 28.17
CA ARG A 437 -3.64 8.41 27.05
C ARG A 437 -3.19 7.74 25.75
N ALA A 438 -3.74 6.57 25.48
CA ALA A 438 -3.45 5.84 24.25
C ALA A 438 -3.73 6.72 23.00
N PRO A 439 -2.90 6.61 21.95
CA PRO A 439 -3.13 7.34 20.72
C PRO A 439 -4.47 6.95 20.07
N GLU A 440 -5.10 7.90 19.40
CA GLU A 440 -6.34 7.64 18.67
C GLU A 440 -6.16 6.61 17.55
N GLN A 441 -4.96 6.56 16.97
CA GLN A 441 -4.59 5.67 15.88
C GLN A 441 -3.28 4.93 16.21
N ASN A 442 -3.17 3.69 15.75
CA ASN A 442 -1.96 2.89 15.88
C ASN A 442 -1.04 3.13 14.68
N VAL A 443 -0.39 4.30 14.63
CA VAL A 443 0.44 4.76 13.50
C VAL A 443 1.91 4.71 13.82
N LEU A 444 2.71 4.05 12.96
CA LEU A 444 4.17 4.04 12.99
C LEU A 444 4.73 4.91 11.86
N CYS A 445 5.50 5.95 12.19
CA CYS A 445 6.23 6.71 11.17
C CYS A 445 7.55 6.01 10.85
N VAL A 446 7.78 5.69 9.57
CA VAL A 446 9.00 4.99 9.13
C VAL A 446 9.69 5.82 8.05
N HIS A 447 10.98 6.10 8.24
CA HIS A 447 11.76 6.80 7.24
C HIS A 447 13.21 6.26 7.12
N CYS A 448 13.79 6.49 5.96
CA CYS A 448 15.21 6.36 5.72
C CYS A 448 15.71 7.66 5.05
N SER A 449 16.50 7.60 3.99
CA SER A 449 16.86 8.81 3.21
C SER A 449 15.77 9.17 2.21
N ALA A 450 15.42 8.28 1.28
CA ALA A 450 14.37 8.50 0.27
C ALA A 450 12.96 8.09 0.76
N GLY A 451 12.88 7.32 1.83
CA GLY A 451 11.61 6.81 2.35
C GLY A 451 10.98 5.72 1.47
N VAL A 452 11.79 4.92 0.77
CA VAL A 452 11.29 3.87 -0.13
C VAL A 452 12.05 2.54 0.01
N GLY A 453 13.38 2.52 -0.04
CA GLY A 453 14.16 1.27 -0.03
C GLY A 453 14.10 0.56 1.33
N ARG A 454 14.93 1.00 2.30
CA ARG A 454 14.97 0.46 3.67
C ARG A 454 13.61 0.60 4.36
N THR A 455 12.92 1.71 4.15
CA THR A 455 11.57 1.97 4.65
C THR A 455 10.57 0.91 4.16
N GLY A 456 10.58 0.62 2.85
CA GLY A 456 9.71 -0.40 2.27
C GLY A 456 10.04 -1.80 2.76
N THR A 457 11.34 -2.12 2.88
CA THR A 457 11.80 -3.41 3.40
C THR A 457 11.32 -3.65 4.83
N PHE A 458 11.48 -2.65 5.69
CA PHE A 458 11.00 -2.69 7.08
C PHE A 458 9.49 -2.88 7.14
N ILE A 459 8.70 -2.06 6.44
CA ILE A 459 7.23 -2.10 6.50
C ILE A 459 6.69 -3.44 6.00
N VAL A 460 7.21 -3.97 4.87
CA VAL A 460 6.80 -5.26 4.34
C VAL A 460 7.12 -6.39 5.31
N LEU A 461 8.32 -6.38 5.89
CA LEU A 461 8.75 -7.38 6.85
C LEU A 461 7.87 -7.34 8.12
N ASP A 462 7.62 -6.17 8.65
CA ASP A 462 6.79 -5.97 9.83
C ASP A 462 5.33 -6.42 9.61
N MET A 463 4.72 -6.09 8.45
CA MET A 463 3.39 -6.56 8.08
C MET A 463 3.29 -8.09 8.03
N LEU A 464 4.31 -8.74 7.46
CA LEU A 464 4.30 -10.20 7.31
C LEU A 464 4.58 -10.90 8.65
N ILE A 465 5.45 -10.35 9.48
CA ILE A 465 5.68 -10.82 10.85
C ILE A 465 4.42 -10.70 11.70
N ASP A 466 3.72 -9.56 11.64
CA ASP A 466 2.46 -9.39 12.36
C ASP A 466 1.40 -10.39 11.89
N LYS A 467 1.32 -10.66 10.59
CA LYS A 467 0.43 -11.71 10.05
C LYS A 467 0.76 -13.08 10.61
N ILE A 468 2.06 -13.45 10.65
CA ILE A 468 2.50 -14.74 11.21
C ILE A 468 2.22 -14.80 12.72
N LYS A 469 2.45 -13.71 13.48
CA LYS A 469 2.15 -13.64 14.93
C LYS A 469 0.66 -13.86 15.20
N ILE A 470 -0.22 -13.31 14.39
CA ILE A 470 -1.68 -13.40 14.57
C ILE A 470 -2.22 -14.76 14.12
N SER A 471 -1.74 -15.30 13.00
CA SER A 471 -2.34 -16.45 12.32
C SER A 471 -1.54 -17.75 12.42
N GLY A 472 -0.34 -17.69 13.03
CA GLY A 472 0.57 -18.85 13.21
C GLY A 472 1.36 -19.20 11.94
N PHE A 473 2.31 -20.14 12.07
CA PHE A 473 3.24 -20.52 10.99
C PHE A 473 2.60 -21.30 9.83
N ASN A 474 1.37 -21.76 9.99
CA ASN A 474 0.61 -22.39 8.90
C ASN A 474 -0.17 -21.37 8.04
N CYS A 475 -0.07 -20.07 8.33
CA CYS A 475 -0.74 -19.04 7.55
C CYS A 475 -0.06 -18.85 6.18
N ASP A 476 -0.86 -18.44 5.22
CA ASP A 476 -0.37 -18.03 3.90
C ASP A 476 0.29 -16.65 3.99
N ILE A 477 1.51 -16.54 3.50
CA ILE A 477 2.25 -15.27 3.31
C ILE A 477 2.52 -15.06 1.82
N ASP A 478 2.64 -13.80 1.43
CA ASP A 478 2.91 -13.44 0.03
C ASP A 478 3.76 -12.16 0.00
N VAL A 479 5.07 -12.33 -0.06
CA VAL A 479 6.04 -11.23 -0.08
C VAL A 479 5.81 -10.35 -1.31
N HIS A 480 5.67 -10.97 -2.48
CA HIS A 480 5.53 -10.29 -3.74
C HIS A 480 4.27 -9.39 -3.76
N ASN A 481 3.12 -9.93 -3.36
CA ASN A 481 1.89 -9.15 -3.30
C ASN A 481 1.91 -8.09 -2.18
N THR A 482 2.61 -8.35 -1.06
CA THR A 482 2.78 -7.32 -0.02
C THR A 482 3.63 -6.16 -0.53
N VAL A 483 4.70 -6.44 -1.30
CA VAL A 483 5.51 -5.39 -1.95
C VAL A 483 4.68 -4.62 -2.99
N LYS A 484 3.86 -5.30 -3.80
CA LYS A 484 2.92 -4.65 -4.73
C LYS A 484 1.96 -3.72 -3.99
N LEU A 485 1.39 -4.19 -2.89
CA LEU A 485 0.47 -3.42 -2.05
C LEU A 485 1.13 -2.12 -1.55
N VAL A 486 2.32 -2.19 -0.98
CA VAL A 486 2.99 -0.98 -0.49
C VAL A 486 3.45 -0.06 -1.63
N ARG A 487 3.85 -0.61 -2.78
CA ARG A 487 4.15 0.15 -4.01
C ARG A 487 2.95 0.89 -4.58
N SER A 488 1.74 0.32 -4.45
CA SER A 488 0.52 1.01 -4.86
C SER A 488 0.16 2.20 -3.98
N GLN A 489 0.78 2.33 -2.82
CA GLN A 489 0.56 3.43 -1.88
C GLN A 489 1.74 4.42 -1.85
N ARG A 490 2.96 3.97 -2.16
CA ARG A 490 4.13 4.83 -2.36
C ARG A 490 5.07 4.20 -3.38
N ARG A 491 5.39 4.94 -4.44
CA ARG A 491 6.21 4.48 -5.56
C ARG A 491 7.58 4.02 -5.10
N GLY A 492 8.07 2.88 -5.64
CA GLY A 492 9.42 2.39 -5.45
C GLY A 492 9.71 1.76 -4.08
N MET A 493 8.69 1.43 -3.30
CA MET A 493 8.87 0.71 -2.02
C MET A 493 9.57 -0.64 -2.27
N VAL A 494 10.61 -0.97 -1.45
CA VAL A 494 11.57 -2.07 -1.69
C VAL A 494 12.31 -1.84 -3.01
N GLN A 495 13.34 -1.00 -2.97
CA GLN A 495 13.92 -0.34 -4.14
C GLN A 495 14.77 -1.26 -5.03
N ASN A 496 15.36 -2.32 -4.48
CA ASN A 496 16.26 -3.19 -5.21
C ASN A 496 16.09 -4.67 -4.84
N LYS A 497 16.65 -5.56 -5.68
CA LYS A 497 16.57 -7.00 -5.53
C LYS A 497 17.21 -7.54 -4.24
N LEU A 498 18.26 -6.90 -3.74
CA LEU A 498 18.90 -7.32 -2.49
C LEU A 498 17.96 -7.11 -1.31
N GLN A 499 17.25 -5.98 -1.26
CA GLN A 499 16.23 -5.71 -0.25
C GLN A 499 15.05 -6.68 -0.36
N TYR A 500 14.64 -7.03 -1.59
CA TYR A 500 13.59 -8.01 -1.84
C TYR A 500 13.98 -9.40 -1.31
N ARG A 501 15.18 -9.88 -1.65
CA ARG A 501 15.73 -11.14 -1.13
C ARG A 501 15.88 -11.11 0.39
N PHE A 502 16.33 -9.98 0.95
CA PHE A 502 16.49 -9.83 2.41
C PHE A 502 15.19 -10.05 3.19
N ILE A 503 14.04 -9.65 2.64
CA ILE A 503 12.73 -9.90 3.27
C ILE A 503 12.51 -11.41 3.46
N TYR A 504 12.78 -12.23 2.44
CA TYR A 504 12.66 -13.69 2.55
C TYR A 504 13.61 -14.28 3.58
N LEU A 505 14.88 -13.85 3.58
CA LEU A 505 15.88 -14.33 4.53
C LEU A 505 15.53 -13.95 5.97
N ALA A 506 15.02 -12.74 6.18
CA ALA A 506 14.61 -12.28 7.49
C ALA A 506 13.35 -13.03 8.00
N LEU A 507 12.38 -13.29 7.13
CA LEU A 507 11.21 -14.12 7.47
C LEU A 507 11.61 -15.56 7.80
N LYS A 508 12.50 -16.17 7.01
CA LYS A 508 13.07 -17.49 7.29
C LYS A 508 13.69 -17.52 8.69
N LYS A 509 14.59 -16.59 8.97
CA LYS A 509 15.25 -16.48 10.28
C LYS A 509 14.24 -16.29 11.43
N TYR A 510 13.23 -15.43 11.23
CA TYR A 510 12.17 -15.21 12.20
C TYR A 510 11.41 -16.51 12.52
N ILE A 511 11.05 -17.27 11.50
CA ILE A 511 10.32 -18.54 11.64
C ILE A 511 11.18 -19.58 12.34
N ASP A 512 12.45 -19.72 11.96
CA ASP A 512 13.40 -20.64 12.58
C ASP A 512 13.57 -20.37 14.07
N ASN A 513 13.81 -19.10 14.44
CA ASN A 513 14.02 -18.71 15.83
C ASN A 513 12.78 -19.02 16.70
N ASN A 514 11.58 -18.76 16.22
CA ASN A 514 10.35 -18.95 16.97
C ASN A 514 9.86 -20.41 16.97
N SER A 515 10.13 -21.18 15.91
CA SER A 515 9.84 -22.63 15.88
C SER A 515 10.68 -23.41 16.88
N ARG A 516 11.96 -23.05 17.04
CA ARG A 516 12.86 -23.65 18.05
C ARG A 516 12.44 -23.33 19.48
N GLN A 517 11.96 -22.11 19.73
CA GLN A 517 11.46 -21.71 21.07
C GLN A 517 10.18 -22.46 21.45
N SER A 518 9.27 -22.66 20.51
CA SER A 518 8.04 -23.41 20.71
C SER A 518 8.33 -24.88 21.09
N ARG A 519 9.28 -25.52 20.39
CA ARG A 519 9.72 -26.89 20.75
C ARG A 519 10.34 -26.97 22.13
N LYS A 520 11.21 -26.00 22.50
CA LYS A 520 11.84 -25.97 23.86
C LYS A 520 10.82 -25.77 24.98
N LYS A 521 9.72 -25.03 24.74
CA LYS A 521 8.64 -24.85 25.73
C LYS A 521 7.86 -26.14 25.95
N ILE A 522 7.58 -26.90 24.91
CA ILE A 522 6.88 -28.20 24.99
C ILE A 522 7.71 -29.18 25.81
N TYR A 523 9.00 -29.34 25.52
CA TYR A 523 9.90 -30.24 26.28
C TYR A 523 10.08 -29.85 27.74
N LYS A 524 9.93 -28.53 28.08
CA LYS A 524 10.01 -28.08 29.48
C LYS A 524 8.68 -28.23 30.23
N SER A 525 7.54 -28.39 29.54
CA SER A 525 6.25 -28.64 30.18
C SER A 525 5.96 -30.14 30.34
N GLU A 526 6.72 -31.02 29.68
CA GLU A 526 6.61 -32.47 29.75
C GLU A 526 7.67 -33.12 30.68
N ALA A 527 8.65 -32.31 31.12
CA ALA A 527 9.65 -32.69 32.15
C ALA A 527 9.28 -32.09 33.51
#